data_17e03bb14bde4632f0ce3dcb24a9167a
#
_entry.id   17e03bb14bde4632f0ce3dcb24a9167a
#
_cell.length_a   1.000
_cell.length_b   1.000
_cell.length_c   1.000
_cell.angle_alpha   90.00
_cell.angle_beta   90.00
_cell.angle_gamma   90.00
#
_symmetry.space_group_name_H-M   'P 1'
#
loop_
_entity.id
_entity.type
_entity.pdbx_description
1 polymer ?
#
loop_
_entity_poly.entity_id
_entity_poly.type
_entity_poly.pdbx_seq_one_letter_code
_entity_poly.pdbx_strand_id
1 'polypeptide(L)'
;MGTAQIIMPENYIAMFNAPDVEKAKKIVAAAGPDIAKAVLAIKHGEKLLSKSGLGASFESGLVNDIFYAAFVKANAFRADQTCTGCGKCKKFCPLNNITLKNKKPVWGKHCTHCMACICYCPAEAIEYGRKSVGKPDIVLRIWGLRNMTIAIL
;
A
#
# COMPACT_ATOMS: atom_id res chain seq x y z
N MET A 1 -23.22 10.15 6.05
CA MET A 1 -21.96 9.56 5.55
C MET A 1 -22.15 8.08 5.31
N GLY A 2 -21.38 7.46 4.41
CA GLY A 2 -21.44 6.03 4.12
C GLY A 2 -20.09 5.56 3.61
N THR A 3 -19.98 4.28 3.23
CA THR A 3 -18.75 3.70 2.68
C THR A 3 -19.04 3.02 1.35
N ALA A 4 -18.07 3.01 0.45
CA ALA A 4 -18.10 2.24 -0.78
C ALA A 4 -16.87 1.34 -0.83
N GLN A 5 -17.04 0.10 -1.27
CA GLN A 5 -15.95 -0.82 -1.49
C GLN A 5 -15.53 -0.76 -2.96
N ILE A 6 -14.24 -0.53 -3.20
CA ILE A 6 -13.64 -0.56 -4.53
C ILE A 6 -12.53 -1.60 -4.50
N ILE A 7 -12.62 -2.59 -5.38
CA ILE A 7 -11.63 -3.66 -5.46
C ILE A 7 -10.44 -3.17 -6.27
N MET A 8 -9.26 -3.21 -5.67
CA MET A 8 -7.98 -2.83 -6.27
C MET A 8 -7.00 -4.01 -6.24
N PRO A 9 -5.95 -4.00 -7.07
CA PRO A 9 -4.91 -5.04 -7.02
C PRO A 9 -4.27 -5.14 -5.64
N GLU A 10 -4.01 -6.38 -5.20
CA GLU A 10 -3.32 -6.64 -3.94
C GLU A 10 -1.89 -6.11 -3.96
N ASN A 11 -1.52 -5.32 -2.97
CA ASN A 11 -0.18 -4.76 -2.80
C ASN A 11 0.47 -5.12 -1.44
N TYR A 12 -0.23 -5.87 -0.59
CA TYR A 12 0.30 -6.26 0.72
C TYR A 12 1.24 -7.48 0.58
N ILE A 13 2.34 -7.27 -0.12
CA ILE A 13 3.32 -8.31 -0.48
C ILE A 13 4.02 -8.95 0.73
N ALA A 14 3.93 -8.35 1.93
CA ALA A 14 4.40 -8.97 3.16
C ALA A 14 3.64 -10.27 3.52
N MET A 15 2.39 -10.44 3.05
CA MET A 15 1.57 -11.63 3.29
C MET A 15 1.11 -12.31 2.00
N PHE A 16 0.71 -11.55 0.99
CA PHE A 16 0.07 -12.07 -0.21
C PHE A 16 0.98 -11.91 -1.44
N ASN A 17 0.64 -12.59 -2.50
CA ASN A 17 1.28 -12.39 -3.80
C ASN A 17 0.50 -11.33 -4.58
N ALA A 18 1.20 -10.35 -5.08
CA ALA A 18 0.61 -9.40 -6.01
C ALA A 18 0.20 -10.12 -7.31
N PRO A 19 -0.92 -9.73 -7.98
CA PRO A 19 -1.25 -10.25 -9.28
C PRO A 19 -0.20 -9.83 -10.33
N ASP A 20 -0.15 -10.55 -11.45
CA ASP A 20 0.64 -10.10 -12.59
C ASP A 20 0.10 -8.76 -13.17
N VAL A 21 0.89 -8.13 -14.03
CA VAL A 21 0.59 -6.80 -14.58
C VAL A 21 -0.72 -6.79 -15.37
N GLU A 22 -0.99 -7.81 -16.18
CA GLU A 22 -2.20 -7.88 -17.02
C GLU A 22 -3.46 -8.08 -16.16
N LYS A 23 -3.40 -8.96 -15.17
CA LYS A 23 -4.49 -9.13 -14.20
C LYS A 23 -4.73 -7.87 -13.39
N ALA A 24 -3.67 -7.21 -12.96
CA ALA A 24 -3.75 -5.97 -12.20
C ALA A 24 -4.40 -4.85 -13.04
N LYS A 25 -4.02 -4.68 -14.32
CA LYS A 25 -4.67 -3.73 -15.24
C LYS A 25 -6.15 -4.00 -15.41
N LYS A 26 -6.56 -5.27 -15.54
CA LYS A 26 -7.98 -5.65 -15.62
C LYS A 26 -8.74 -5.28 -14.35
N ILE A 27 -8.18 -5.51 -13.16
CA ILE A 27 -8.79 -5.13 -11.89
C ILE A 27 -8.98 -3.60 -11.82
N VAL A 28 -7.94 -2.83 -12.18
CA VAL A 28 -8.01 -1.36 -12.19
C VAL A 28 -9.06 -0.85 -13.19
N ALA A 29 -9.11 -1.42 -14.39
CA ALA A 29 -10.11 -1.06 -15.38
C ALA A 29 -11.54 -1.37 -14.89
N ALA A 30 -11.75 -2.51 -14.25
CA ALA A 30 -13.03 -2.90 -13.67
C ALA A 30 -13.45 -1.99 -12.49
N ALA A 31 -12.52 -1.41 -11.76
CA ALA A 31 -12.82 -0.48 -10.67
C ALA A 31 -13.32 0.90 -11.14
N GLY A 32 -13.03 1.28 -12.40
CA GLY A 32 -13.40 2.60 -12.94
C GLY A 32 -14.86 2.99 -12.78
N PRO A 33 -15.83 2.14 -13.19
CA PRO A 33 -17.27 2.41 -13.02
C PRO A 33 -17.67 2.61 -11.55
N ASP A 34 -17.14 1.81 -10.63
CA ASP A 34 -17.44 1.91 -9.20
C ASP A 34 -16.88 3.20 -8.59
N ILE A 35 -15.69 3.61 -9.01
CA ILE A 35 -15.10 4.90 -8.64
C ILE A 35 -15.98 6.05 -9.14
N ALA A 36 -16.38 6.03 -10.42
CA ALA A 36 -17.23 7.06 -11.00
C ALA A 36 -18.57 7.18 -10.26
N LYS A 37 -19.21 6.05 -9.95
CA LYS A 37 -20.44 6.00 -9.16
C LYS A 37 -20.27 6.60 -7.76
N ALA A 38 -19.19 6.24 -7.07
CA ALA A 38 -18.90 6.76 -5.75
C ALA A 38 -18.65 8.29 -5.78
N VAL A 39 -17.93 8.78 -6.79
CA VAL A 39 -17.68 10.23 -6.99
C VAL A 39 -18.99 10.99 -7.22
N LEU A 40 -19.90 10.47 -8.06
CA LEU A 40 -21.20 11.09 -8.31
C LEU A 40 -22.06 11.14 -7.05
N ALA A 41 -22.13 10.03 -6.30
CA ALA A 41 -22.87 9.98 -5.04
C ALA A 41 -22.33 11.01 -4.02
N ILE A 42 -21.01 11.16 -3.91
CA ILE A 42 -20.38 12.16 -3.04
C ILE A 42 -20.74 13.58 -3.50
N LYS A 43 -20.67 13.87 -4.80
CA LYS A 43 -21.02 15.19 -5.35
C LYS A 43 -22.47 15.57 -5.08
N HIS A 44 -23.38 14.61 -5.13
CA HIS A 44 -24.81 14.84 -4.91
C HIS A 44 -25.21 14.77 -3.44
N GLY A 45 -24.26 14.55 -2.50
CA GLY A 45 -24.57 14.39 -1.09
C GLY A 45 -25.34 13.11 -0.75
N GLU A 46 -25.34 12.13 -1.65
CA GLU A 46 -26.03 10.88 -1.47
C GLU A 46 -25.33 9.99 -0.43
N LYS A 47 -26.12 9.13 0.22
CA LYS A 47 -25.59 8.18 1.20
C LYS A 47 -25.01 6.97 0.48
N LEU A 48 -23.71 6.74 0.63
CA LEU A 48 -23.09 5.50 0.16
C LEU A 48 -23.55 4.33 1.03
N LEU A 49 -24.07 3.27 0.40
CA LEU A 49 -24.55 2.08 1.09
C LEU A 49 -23.44 1.03 1.08
N SER A 50 -22.87 0.76 2.25
CA SER A 50 -21.98 -0.38 2.45
C SER A 50 -22.77 -1.62 2.84
N LYS A 51 -22.48 -2.75 2.20
CA LYS A 51 -22.90 -4.06 2.69
C LYS A 51 -21.93 -4.52 3.77
N SER A 52 -22.17 -4.20 5.03
CA SER A 52 -21.43 -4.80 6.13
C SER A 52 -21.97 -6.19 6.41
N GLY A 53 -21.11 -7.21 6.41
CA GLY A 53 -21.49 -8.58 6.81
C GLY A 53 -21.74 -8.69 8.32
N LEU A 54 -22.47 -9.73 8.73
CA LEU A 54 -22.82 -10.06 10.13
C LEU A 54 -21.55 -10.36 10.95
N GLY A 55 -20.46 -10.12 10.81
CA GLY A 55 -19.22 -10.33 11.59
C GLY A 55 -18.27 -9.14 11.53
N ALA A 56 -18.62 -8.12 10.74
CA ALA A 56 -17.72 -7.01 10.44
C ALA A 56 -17.26 -6.25 11.71
N SER A 57 -18.11 -6.13 12.69
CA SER A 57 -17.75 -5.48 13.97
C SER A 57 -16.76 -6.29 14.80
N PHE A 58 -16.85 -7.62 14.78
CA PHE A 58 -15.90 -8.49 15.47
C PHE A 58 -14.54 -8.52 14.75
N GLU A 59 -14.55 -8.61 13.43
CA GLU A 59 -13.33 -8.61 12.62
C GLU A 59 -12.59 -7.26 12.68
N SER A 60 -13.32 -6.16 12.66
CA SER A 60 -12.73 -4.81 12.73
C SER A 60 -12.34 -4.37 14.16
N GLY A 61 -12.80 -5.09 15.18
CA GLY A 61 -12.43 -4.86 16.58
C GLY A 61 -11.27 -5.76 17.02
N LEU A 62 -11.57 -6.75 17.87
CA LEU A 62 -10.57 -7.58 18.54
C LEU A 62 -9.56 -8.26 17.58
N VAL A 63 -10.03 -8.78 16.43
CA VAL A 63 -9.15 -9.44 15.45
C VAL A 63 -8.16 -8.45 14.89
N ASN A 64 -8.60 -7.24 14.56
CA ASN A 64 -7.74 -6.19 14.02
C ASN A 64 -6.68 -5.75 15.04
N ASP A 65 -7.04 -5.56 16.31
CA ASP A 65 -6.11 -5.15 17.35
C ASP A 65 -5.01 -6.20 17.58
N ILE A 66 -5.40 -7.48 17.62
CA ILE A 66 -4.44 -8.59 17.71
C ILE A 66 -3.53 -8.64 16.49
N PHE A 67 -4.10 -8.48 15.28
CA PHE A 67 -3.33 -8.46 14.05
C PHE A 67 -2.29 -7.33 14.05
N TYR A 68 -2.70 -6.11 14.39
CA TYR A 68 -1.79 -4.98 14.48
C TYR A 68 -0.68 -5.21 15.52
N ALA A 69 -1.06 -5.68 16.70
CA ALA A 69 -0.11 -5.94 17.77
C ALA A 69 0.90 -7.05 17.44
N ALA A 70 0.49 -8.09 16.70
CA ALA A 70 1.33 -9.24 16.41
C ALA A 70 2.13 -9.08 15.09
N PHE A 71 1.51 -8.57 14.04
CA PHE A 71 2.03 -8.66 12.67
C PHE A 71 2.50 -7.34 12.08
N VAL A 72 1.93 -6.20 12.48
CA VAL A 72 2.28 -4.89 11.91
C VAL A 72 3.53 -4.34 12.60
N LYS A 73 4.70 -4.79 12.19
CA LYS A 73 6.01 -4.39 12.74
C LYS A 73 6.93 -3.83 11.67
N ALA A 74 7.58 -2.72 11.95
CA ALA A 74 8.55 -2.12 11.02
C ALA A 74 9.93 -2.79 11.02
N ASN A 75 10.26 -3.58 12.01
CA ASN A 75 11.60 -4.11 12.28
C ASN A 75 12.11 -5.09 11.20
N ALA A 76 11.23 -5.65 10.39
CA ALA A 76 11.63 -6.55 9.30
C ALA A 76 11.93 -5.81 7.98
N PHE A 77 11.62 -4.51 7.87
CA PHE A 77 12.03 -3.74 6.70
C PHE A 77 13.53 -3.55 6.67
N ARG A 78 14.11 -3.75 5.51
CA ARG A 78 15.52 -3.55 5.25
C ARG A 78 15.74 -3.00 3.85
N ALA A 79 16.83 -2.26 3.65
CA ALA A 79 17.32 -1.90 2.34
C ALA A 79 18.64 -2.65 2.07
N ASP A 80 18.76 -3.20 0.88
CA ASP A 80 19.97 -3.88 0.44
C ASP A 80 21.04 -2.92 -0.12
N GLN A 81 22.05 -3.48 -0.78
CA GLN A 81 23.17 -2.72 -1.31
C GLN A 81 22.81 -1.88 -2.54
N THR A 82 21.74 -2.25 -3.28
CA THR A 82 21.27 -1.53 -4.46
C THR A 82 20.60 -0.19 -4.13
N CYS A 83 20.33 0.06 -2.84
CA CYS A 83 19.73 1.30 -2.38
C CYS A 83 20.61 2.51 -2.70
N THR A 84 20.10 3.42 -3.52
CA THR A 84 20.78 4.65 -3.95
C THR A 84 20.71 5.80 -2.95
N GLY A 85 19.96 5.65 -1.86
CA GLY A 85 19.77 6.71 -0.87
C GLY A 85 18.89 7.88 -1.33
N CYS A 86 18.06 7.70 -2.35
CA CYS A 86 17.26 8.75 -2.99
C CYS A 86 16.18 9.38 -2.09
N GLY A 87 15.84 8.77 -0.96
CA GLY A 87 14.87 9.30 0.01
C GLY A 87 13.39 9.14 -0.37
N LYS A 88 13.04 8.55 -1.52
CA LYS A 88 11.63 8.35 -1.91
C LYS A 88 10.83 7.59 -0.86
N CYS A 89 11.40 6.55 -0.25
CA CYS A 89 10.74 5.80 0.83
C CYS A 89 10.38 6.68 2.04
N LYS A 90 11.24 7.63 2.40
CA LYS A 90 10.94 8.64 3.44
C LYS A 90 9.81 9.57 2.98
N LYS A 91 9.88 10.08 1.75
CA LYS A 91 8.89 11.02 1.18
C LYS A 91 7.50 10.41 1.11
N PHE A 92 7.38 9.14 0.71
CA PHE A 92 6.10 8.45 0.54
C PHE A 92 5.58 7.75 1.82
N CYS A 93 6.31 7.84 2.93
CA CYS A 93 5.82 7.28 4.20
C CYS A 93 4.71 8.17 4.79
N PRO A 94 3.45 7.71 4.82
CA PRO A 94 2.33 8.53 5.30
C PRO A 94 2.44 8.91 6.78
N LEU A 95 3.21 8.13 7.55
CA LEU A 95 3.42 8.39 8.98
C LEU A 95 4.78 9.04 9.28
N ASN A 96 5.53 9.47 8.27
CA ASN A 96 6.88 10.02 8.43
C ASN A 96 7.81 9.11 9.28
N ASN A 97 7.60 7.80 9.24
CA ASN A 97 8.24 6.81 10.08
C ASN A 97 9.64 6.38 9.58
N ILE A 98 10.15 7.00 8.51
CA ILE A 98 11.42 6.64 7.89
C ILE A 98 12.38 7.83 7.94
N THR A 99 13.56 7.60 8.48
CA THR A 99 14.69 8.54 8.44
C THR A 99 15.82 7.99 7.59
N LEU A 100 16.71 8.85 7.10
CA LEU A 100 17.91 8.42 6.41
C LEU A 100 19.12 8.56 7.35
N LYS A 101 19.85 7.46 7.55
CA LYS A 101 21.16 7.44 8.21
C LYS A 101 22.20 6.95 7.20
N ASN A 102 23.25 7.71 6.97
CA ASN A 102 24.28 7.38 5.97
C ASN A 102 23.69 7.00 4.60
N LYS A 103 22.69 7.78 4.13
CA LYS A 103 21.93 7.54 2.88
C LYS A 103 21.13 6.23 2.84
N LYS A 104 21.00 5.51 3.95
CA LYS A 104 20.18 4.30 4.04
C LYS A 104 18.93 4.57 4.88
N PRO A 105 17.75 4.02 4.51
CA PRO A 105 16.53 4.19 5.28
C PRO A 105 16.57 3.40 6.59
N VAL A 106 16.07 4.04 7.63
CA VAL A 106 15.88 3.45 8.96
C VAL A 106 14.42 3.65 9.35
N TRP A 107 13.73 2.57 9.65
CA TRP A 107 12.31 2.58 10.03
C TRP A 107 12.15 2.77 11.54
N GLY A 108 11.24 3.63 11.95
CA GLY A 108 10.80 3.79 13.32
C GLY A 108 9.74 2.75 13.73
N LYS A 109 9.08 3.00 14.87
CA LYS A 109 8.10 2.05 15.44
C LYS A 109 6.67 2.24 14.94
N HIS A 110 6.35 3.38 14.33
CA HIS A 110 5.00 3.72 13.86
C HIS A 110 4.82 3.34 12.40
N CYS A 111 4.48 2.09 12.12
CA CYS A 111 4.28 1.57 10.79
C CYS A 111 2.87 1.01 10.62
N THR A 112 2.21 1.32 9.50
CA THR A 112 0.90 0.77 9.13
C THR A 112 0.99 -0.35 8.11
N HIS A 113 2.21 -0.81 7.76
CA HIS A 113 2.41 -1.82 6.71
C HIS A 113 1.76 -1.47 5.37
N CYS A 114 1.71 -0.19 5.00
CA CYS A 114 1.14 0.25 3.72
C CYS A 114 1.97 -0.14 2.48
N MET A 115 3.15 -0.72 2.68
CA MET A 115 4.11 -1.14 1.63
C MET A 115 4.60 -0.03 0.69
N ALA A 116 4.22 1.23 0.89
CA ALA A 116 4.61 2.34 0.02
C ALA A 116 6.14 2.47 -0.13
N CYS A 117 6.91 2.23 0.94
CA CYS A 117 8.37 2.27 0.89
C CYS A 117 8.98 1.23 -0.07
N ILE A 118 8.36 0.05 -0.20
CA ILE A 118 8.76 -0.99 -1.16
C ILE A 118 8.25 -0.61 -2.54
N CYS A 119 6.93 -0.38 -2.67
CA CYS A 119 6.26 -0.18 -3.96
C CYS A 119 6.75 1.04 -4.73
N TYR A 120 7.25 2.08 -4.07
CA TYR A 120 7.80 3.28 -4.71
C TYR A 120 9.32 3.33 -4.74
N CYS A 121 10.02 2.24 -4.39
CA CYS A 121 11.47 2.19 -4.45
C CYS A 121 11.95 2.02 -5.91
N PRO A 122 12.60 3.03 -6.53
CA PRO A 122 13.00 2.92 -7.94
C PRO A 122 14.14 1.92 -8.17
N ALA A 123 14.89 1.61 -7.12
CA ALA A 123 15.97 0.63 -7.14
C ALA A 123 15.52 -0.77 -6.70
N GLU A 124 14.23 -0.95 -6.36
CA GLU A 124 13.68 -2.20 -5.81
C GLU A 124 14.52 -2.76 -4.63
N ALA A 125 15.11 -1.85 -3.86
CA ALA A 125 16.12 -2.16 -2.83
C ALA A 125 15.53 -2.43 -1.45
N ILE A 126 14.22 -2.34 -1.28
CA ILE A 126 13.57 -2.47 0.03
C ILE A 126 12.76 -3.74 0.09
N GLU A 127 12.99 -4.51 1.16
CA GLU A 127 12.34 -5.77 1.41
C GLU A 127 11.76 -5.86 2.83
N TYR A 128 10.72 -6.65 3.01
CA TYR A 128 10.17 -7.02 4.31
C TYR A 128 10.62 -8.43 4.72
N GLY A 129 11.78 -8.52 5.32
CA GLY A 129 12.41 -9.79 5.68
C GLY A 129 12.67 -10.66 4.43
N ARG A 130 12.26 -11.94 4.50
CA ARG A 130 12.26 -12.87 3.36
C ARG A 130 10.92 -12.95 2.65
N LYS A 131 9.88 -12.34 3.22
CA LYS A 131 8.49 -12.52 2.78
C LYS A 131 8.16 -11.80 1.48
N SER A 132 8.84 -10.70 1.19
CA SER A 132 8.63 -9.91 -0.04
C SER A 132 9.65 -10.18 -1.14
N VAL A 133 10.74 -10.89 -0.83
CA VAL A 133 11.82 -11.17 -1.79
C VAL A 133 11.28 -11.89 -3.02
N GLY A 134 11.57 -11.32 -4.20
CA GLY A 134 11.15 -11.87 -5.49
C GLY A 134 9.67 -11.69 -5.82
N LYS A 135 8.89 -11.05 -4.95
CA LYS A 135 7.51 -10.71 -5.26
C LYS A 135 7.45 -9.44 -6.10
N PRO A 136 6.65 -9.42 -7.18
CA PRO A 136 6.51 -8.21 -7.98
C PRO A 136 5.84 -7.10 -7.17
N ASP A 137 6.40 -5.90 -7.21
CA ASP A 137 5.64 -4.72 -6.83
C ASP A 137 4.74 -4.29 -8.01
N ILE A 138 3.50 -3.96 -7.72
CA ILE A 138 2.51 -3.64 -8.75
C ILE A 138 2.60 -2.18 -9.18
N VAL A 139 2.85 -1.28 -8.25
CA VAL A 139 2.67 0.17 -8.48
C VAL A 139 3.60 0.67 -9.57
N LEU A 140 4.89 0.33 -9.50
CA LEU A 140 5.87 0.78 -10.49
C LEU A 140 5.71 0.08 -11.86
N ARG A 141 5.20 -1.15 -11.87
CA ARG A 141 5.06 -1.94 -13.09
C ARG A 141 3.80 -1.60 -13.89
N ILE A 142 2.65 -1.38 -13.21
CA ILE A 142 1.38 -1.06 -13.91
C ILE A 142 1.43 0.32 -14.54
N TRP A 143 1.99 1.30 -13.83
CA TRP A 143 1.91 2.70 -14.23
C TRP A 143 3.17 3.20 -14.95
N GLY A 144 4.20 2.38 -15.09
CA GLY A 144 5.50 2.82 -15.65
C GLY A 144 6.16 3.94 -14.83
N LEU A 145 5.76 4.07 -13.56
CA LEU A 145 6.10 5.22 -12.70
C LEU A 145 7.53 5.19 -12.15
N ARG A 146 8.40 4.28 -12.59
CA ARG A 146 9.79 4.20 -12.09
C ARG A 146 10.51 5.54 -12.15
N ASN A 147 10.18 6.38 -13.12
CA ASN A 147 10.83 7.68 -13.36
C ASN A 147 9.92 8.89 -13.16
N MET A 148 8.66 8.71 -12.77
CA MET A 148 7.76 9.84 -12.54
C MET A 148 8.02 10.48 -11.18
N THR A 149 8.30 11.78 -11.20
CA THR A 149 8.15 12.65 -10.04
C THR A 149 6.66 12.91 -9.87
N ILE A 150 6.00 12.19 -8.98
CA ILE A 150 4.61 12.52 -8.62
C ILE A 150 4.66 13.85 -7.88
N ALA A 151 4.22 14.91 -8.56
CA ALA A 151 3.89 16.15 -7.89
C ALA A 151 2.65 15.84 -7.02
N ILE A 152 2.85 15.78 -5.72
CA ILE A 152 1.74 15.73 -4.76
C ILE A 152 1.22 17.15 -4.70
N LEU A 153 0.01 17.35 -5.28
CA LEU A 153 -0.77 18.56 -5.10
C LEU A 153 -1.23 18.66 -3.65
#